data_543a9ff547a0ff70f37b5861babf464a
#
_entry.id   543a9ff547a0ff70f37b5861babf464a
#
_cell.length_a   1.000
_cell.length_b   1.000
_cell.length_c   1.000
_cell.angle_alpha   90.00
_cell.angle_beta   90.00
_cell.angle_gamma   90.00
#
_symmetry.space_group_name_H-M   'P 1'
#
loop_
_entity.id
_entity.type
_entity.pdbx_description
1 polymer ?
#
loop_
_entity_poly.entity_id
_entity_poly.type
_entity_poly.pdbx_seq_one_letter_code
_entity_poly.pdbx_strand_id
1 'polypeptide(L)'
;MTLSTLHIRDAGAADEAFFAALYTSTRDDLLALPADPSMIDGLIAMQHRLQVAGYRNSYPQAVYQVLERDGVAVGRLVTAAVDGVVRVVDIAVLPSARRKGVAADALRHLQVQAAGAGHAVTLSVHQDNVAARHLYEALGFAVDSEDTMRLELRWHAQIGVQPPRDNSRAGT
;
A
#
# COMPACT_ATOMS: atom_id res chain seq x y z
N MET A 1 -15.99 -17.58 -16.15
CA MET A 1 -14.91 -16.59 -15.87
C MET A 1 -14.55 -16.72 -14.39
N THR A 2 -13.44 -17.34 -14.10
CA THR A 2 -12.94 -17.43 -12.73
C THR A 2 -12.44 -16.04 -12.32
N LEU A 3 -13.06 -15.43 -11.33
CA LEU A 3 -12.55 -14.19 -10.76
C LEU A 3 -11.19 -14.52 -10.14
N SER A 4 -10.14 -13.96 -10.69
CA SER A 4 -8.78 -14.09 -10.16
C SER A 4 -8.75 -13.43 -8.78
N THR A 5 -8.69 -14.22 -7.74
CA THR A 5 -8.74 -13.75 -6.35
C THR A 5 -7.34 -13.32 -5.90
N LEU A 6 -7.25 -12.13 -5.31
CA LEU A 6 -6.03 -11.70 -4.65
C LEU A 6 -5.86 -12.47 -3.33
N HIS A 7 -4.71 -13.08 -3.15
CA HIS A 7 -4.27 -13.68 -1.90
C HIS A 7 -3.17 -12.80 -1.27
N ILE A 8 -3.27 -12.54 0.03
CA ILE A 8 -2.29 -11.76 0.79
C ILE A 8 -1.74 -12.67 1.87
N ARG A 9 -0.43 -12.88 1.88
CA ARG A 9 0.25 -13.67 2.89
C ARG A 9 1.44 -12.96 3.47
N ASP A 10 1.83 -13.32 4.68
CA ASP A 10 3.04 -12.80 5.28
C ASP A 10 4.28 -13.24 4.47
N ALA A 11 5.24 -12.33 4.38
CA ALA A 11 6.50 -12.58 3.69
C ALA A 11 7.46 -13.38 4.57
N GLY A 12 8.24 -14.24 3.94
CA GLY A 12 9.33 -14.99 4.57
C GLY A 12 10.68 -14.72 3.87
N ALA A 13 11.74 -15.35 4.38
CA ALA A 13 13.08 -15.18 3.81
C ALA A 13 13.16 -15.57 2.32
N ALA A 14 12.33 -16.51 1.88
CA ALA A 14 12.25 -16.93 0.47
C ALA A 14 11.74 -15.82 -0.47
N ASP A 15 11.09 -14.78 0.06
CA ASP A 15 10.52 -13.69 -0.74
C ASP A 15 11.52 -12.54 -0.98
N GLU A 16 12.68 -12.54 -0.36
CA GLU A 16 13.67 -11.47 -0.49
C GLU A 16 14.13 -11.25 -1.94
N ALA A 17 14.34 -12.34 -2.70
CA ALA A 17 14.69 -12.26 -4.11
C ALA A 17 13.57 -11.64 -4.95
N PHE A 18 12.31 -11.98 -4.66
CA PHE A 18 11.16 -11.36 -5.30
C PHE A 18 11.07 -9.86 -4.98
N PHE A 19 11.28 -9.47 -3.72
CA PHE A 19 11.25 -8.06 -3.33
C PHE A 19 12.36 -7.24 -3.99
N ALA A 20 13.56 -7.80 -4.15
CA ALA A 20 14.64 -7.16 -4.89
C ALA A 20 14.27 -6.97 -6.38
N ALA A 21 13.71 -7.99 -7.02
CA ALA A 21 13.25 -7.91 -8.41
C ALA A 21 12.10 -6.91 -8.57
N LEU A 22 11.15 -6.90 -7.65
CA LEU A 22 10.04 -5.95 -7.62
C LEU A 22 10.56 -4.51 -7.49
N TYR A 23 11.51 -4.26 -6.59
CA TYR A 23 12.13 -2.94 -6.46
C TYR A 23 12.79 -2.50 -7.76
N THR A 24 13.60 -3.36 -8.38
CA THR A 24 14.23 -3.10 -9.68
C THR A 24 13.20 -2.71 -10.74
N SER A 25 12.07 -3.39 -10.78
CA SER A 25 11.00 -3.14 -11.75
C SER A 25 10.31 -1.76 -11.59
N THR A 26 10.55 -1.08 -10.49
CA THR A 26 10.02 0.28 -10.22
C THR A 26 11.01 1.39 -10.54
N ARG A 27 12.23 1.04 -11.01
CA ARG A 27 13.34 1.97 -11.20
C ARG A 27 13.65 2.21 -12.69
N ASP A 28 12.60 2.46 -13.45
CA ASP A 28 12.73 2.83 -14.88
C ASP A 28 13.64 4.05 -15.06
N ASP A 29 13.67 4.96 -14.09
CA ASP A 29 14.54 6.13 -14.06
C ASP A 29 16.04 5.76 -14.12
N LEU A 30 16.44 4.73 -13.39
CA LEU A 30 17.83 4.24 -13.39
C LEU A 30 18.11 3.30 -14.55
N LEU A 31 17.15 2.44 -14.91
CA LEU A 31 17.29 1.48 -16.00
C LEU A 31 17.43 2.16 -17.38
N ALA A 32 16.93 3.39 -17.51
CA ALA A 32 17.05 4.18 -18.74
C ALA A 32 18.38 4.98 -18.85
N LEU A 33 19.23 4.95 -17.83
CA LEU A 33 20.50 5.69 -17.86
C LEU A 33 21.48 5.07 -18.85
N PRO A 34 22.22 5.88 -19.63
CA PRO A 34 23.26 5.41 -20.55
C PRO A 34 24.57 5.09 -19.77
N ALA A 35 24.53 4.04 -18.96
CA ALA A 35 25.65 3.60 -18.11
C ALA A 35 25.83 2.08 -18.20
N ASP A 36 26.94 1.58 -17.67
CA ASP A 36 27.21 0.15 -17.63
C ASP A 36 26.12 -0.57 -16.82
N PRO A 37 25.52 -1.66 -17.37
CA PRO A 37 24.44 -2.39 -16.68
C PRO A 37 24.82 -2.86 -15.29
N SER A 38 26.05 -3.32 -15.07
CA SER A 38 26.51 -3.80 -13.77
C SER A 38 26.59 -2.67 -12.73
N MET A 39 26.93 -1.47 -13.18
CA MET A 39 26.93 -0.27 -12.32
C MET A 39 25.50 0.11 -11.92
N ILE A 40 24.55 0.06 -12.87
CA ILE A 40 23.14 0.33 -12.61
C ILE A 40 22.56 -0.69 -11.63
N ASP A 41 22.82 -1.98 -11.84
CA ASP A 41 22.37 -3.05 -10.95
C ASP A 41 22.91 -2.86 -9.53
N GLY A 42 24.19 -2.50 -9.41
CA GLY A 42 24.83 -2.20 -8.13
C GLY A 42 24.18 -1.00 -7.41
N LEU A 43 23.86 0.05 -8.15
CA LEU A 43 23.17 1.24 -7.62
C LEU A 43 21.76 0.92 -7.15
N ILE A 44 20.98 0.18 -7.94
CA ILE A 44 19.63 -0.26 -7.58
C ILE A 44 19.65 -1.13 -6.32
N ALA A 45 20.58 -2.10 -6.26
CA ALA A 45 20.72 -2.97 -5.10
C ALA A 45 21.11 -2.19 -3.83
N MET A 46 21.99 -1.19 -3.96
CA MET A 46 22.35 -0.31 -2.84
C MET A 46 21.12 0.49 -2.36
N GLN A 47 20.40 1.12 -3.26
CA GLN A 47 19.22 1.92 -2.91
C GLN A 47 18.11 1.06 -2.29
N HIS A 48 17.91 -0.16 -2.77
CA HIS A 48 16.97 -1.10 -2.17
C HIS A 48 17.35 -1.44 -0.72
N ARG A 49 18.64 -1.73 -0.46
CA ARG A 49 19.12 -1.96 0.92
C ARG A 49 18.89 -0.75 1.83
N LEU A 50 19.13 0.46 1.32
CA LEU A 50 18.89 1.70 2.08
C LEU A 50 17.40 1.89 2.37
N GLN A 51 16.51 1.61 1.42
CA GLN A 51 15.06 1.66 1.62
C GLN A 51 14.62 0.67 2.71
N VAL A 52 15.08 -0.58 2.63
CA VAL A 52 14.75 -1.61 3.63
C VAL A 52 15.24 -1.21 5.03
N ALA A 53 16.48 -0.70 5.12
CA ALA A 53 17.02 -0.22 6.39
C ALA A 53 16.23 0.98 6.93
N GLY A 54 15.83 1.92 6.06
CA GLY A 54 14.99 3.06 6.43
C GLY A 54 13.64 2.63 6.98
N TYR A 55 12.97 1.67 6.33
CA TYR A 55 11.70 1.14 6.81
C TYR A 55 11.83 0.43 8.17
N ARG A 56 12.87 -0.39 8.34
CA ARG A 56 13.13 -1.07 9.63
C ARG A 56 13.42 -0.10 10.76
N ASN A 57 14.12 0.99 10.48
CA ASN A 57 14.43 2.01 11.47
C ASN A 57 13.19 2.85 11.84
N SER A 58 12.40 3.26 10.83
CA SER A 58 11.22 4.10 11.05
C SER A 58 10.01 3.32 11.55
N TYR A 59 9.91 2.05 11.17
CA TYR A 59 8.78 1.16 11.47
C TYR A 59 9.27 -0.22 11.92
N PRO A 60 9.87 -0.34 13.12
CA PRO A 60 10.45 -1.62 13.59
C PRO A 60 9.39 -2.74 13.73
N GLN A 61 8.11 -2.39 13.84
CA GLN A 61 6.98 -3.32 13.91
C GLN A 61 6.27 -3.51 12.56
N ALA A 62 6.90 -3.10 11.45
CA ALA A 62 6.26 -3.23 10.13
C ALA A 62 6.06 -4.70 9.75
N VAL A 63 4.89 -4.98 9.20
CA VAL A 63 4.52 -6.28 8.63
C VAL A 63 4.72 -6.23 7.12
N TYR A 64 5.47 -7.18 6.60
CA TYR A 64 5.74 -7.34 5.17
C TYR A 64 4.87 -8.46 4.61
N GLN A 65 4.12 -8.17 3.57
CA GLN A 65 3.21 -9.13 2.94
C GLN A 65 3.45 -9.23 1.44
N VAL A 66 3.27 -10.42 0.91
CA VAL A 66 3.28 -10.72 -0.52
C VAL A 66 1.85 -10.67 -1.04
N LEU A 67 1.65 -9.97 -2.13
CA LEU A 67 0.42 -9.98 -2.90
C LEU A 67 0.54 -11.04 -4.00
N GLU A 68 -0.34 -12.02 -3.98
CA GLU A 68 -0.36 -13.11 -4.97
C GLU A 68 -1.66 -13.10 -5.76
N ARG A 69 -1.55 -13.39 -7.03
CA ARG A 69 -2.69 -13.62 -7.91
C ARG A 69 -2.49 -14.94 -8.65
N ASP A 70 -3.47 -15.83 -8.54
CA ASP A 70 -3.41 -17.18 -9.10
C ASP A 70 -2.14 -17.95 -8.68
N GLY A 71 -1.72 -17.79 -7.41
CA GLY A 71 -0.54 -18.45 -6.85
C GLY A 71 0.81 -17.85 -7.26
N VAL A 72 0.81 -16.71 -7.96
CA VAL A 72 2.02 -16.01 -8.42
C VAL A 72 2.18 -14.71 -7.64
N ALA A 73 3.37 -14.48 -7.09
CA ALA A 73 3.70 -13.22 -6.44
C ALA A 73 3.72 -12.07 -7.46
N VAL A 74 2.92 -11.04 -7.21
CA VAL A 74 2.74 -9.91 -8.12
C VAL A 74 2.99 -8.55 -7.46
N GLY A 75 3.14 -8.51 -6.14
CA GLY A 75 3.37 -7.26 -5.42
C GLY A 75 3.75 -7.45 -3.96
N ARG A 76 3.97 -6.33 -3.29
CA ARG A 76 4.31 -6.24 -1.87
C ARG A 76 3.43 -5.19 -1.21
N LEU A 77 3.00 -5.47 0.01
CA LEU A 77 2.37 -4.52 0.91
C LEU A 77 3.18 -4.48 2.22
N VAL A 78 3.55 -3.30 2.67
CA VAL A 78 4.21 -3.09 3.97
C VAL A 78 3.34 -2.18 4.80
N THR A 79 2.96 -2.63 5.98
CA THR A 79 2.10 -1.88 6.91
C THR A 79 2.71 -1.80 8.29
N ALA A 80 2.39 -0.75 9.03
CA ALA A 80 2.74 -0.61 10.43
C ALA A 80 1.53 -0.07 11.21
N ALA A 81 1.17 -0.71 12.31
CA ALA A 81 0.06 -0.28 13.16
C ALA A 81 0.62 0.42 14.41
N VAL A 82 0.16 1.64 14.64
CA VAL A 82 0.51 2.45 15.83
C VAL A 82 -0.70 3.24 16.27
N ASP A 83 -1.07 3.13 17.55
CA ASP A 83 -2.10 3.96 18.21
C ASP A 83 -3.44 4.06 17.45
N GLY A 84 -3.96 2.93 16.97
CA GLY A 84 -5.25 2.90 16.27
C GLY A 84 -5.17 3.39 14.81
N VAL A 85 -3.97 3.50 14.26
CA VAL A 85 -3.73 3.86 12.86
C VAL A 85 -2.92 2.78 12.17
N VAL A 86 -3.36 2.33 11.02
CA VAL A 86 -2.57 1.46 10.14
C VAL A 86 -1.92 2.31 9.05
N ARG A 87 -0.61 2.42 9.11
CA ARG A 87 0.19 3.10 8.08
C ARG A 87 0.51 2.14 6.94
N VAL A 88 0.15 2.48 5.71
CA VAL A 88 0.73 1.85 4.53
C VAL A 88 2.10 2.48 4.31
N VAL A 89 3.15 1.74 4.67
CA VAL A 89 4.55 2.17 4.53
C VAL A 89 4.98 2.08 3.08
N ASP A 90 4.56 1.01 2.39
CA ASP A 90 4.83 0.78 0.98
C ASP A 90 3.78 -0.14 0.35
N ILE A 91 3.44 0.13 -0.90
CA ILE A 91 2.70 -0.78 -1.76
C ILE A 91 3.30 -0.71 -3.16
N ALA A 92 3.72 -1.86 -3.67
CA ALA A 92 4.32 -1.98 -5.00
C ALA A 92 3.75 -3.18 -5.75
N VAL A 93 3.53 -3.01 -7.05
CA VAL A 93 2.98 -4.04 -7.93
C VAL A 93 3.86 -4.15 -9.18
N LEU A 94 4.20 -5.38 -9.58
CA LEU A 94 4.95 -5.64 -10.82
C LEU A 94 4.28 -4.94 -12.02
N PRO A 95 5.06 -4.37 -12.97
CA PRO A 95 4.52 -3.72 -14.16
C PRO A 95 3.50 -4.58 -14.91
N SER A 96 3.77 -5.88 -15.04
CA SER A 96 2.90 -6.86 -15.71
C SER A 96 1.54 -7.07 -15.03
N ALA A 97 1.44 -6.74 -13.74
CA ALA A 97 0.23 -6.90 -12.93
C ALA A 97 -0.48 -5.57 -12.61
N ARG A 98 0.10 -4.43 -13.03
CA ARG A 98 -0.52 -3.11 -12.86
C ARG A 98 -1.81 -2.99 -13.69
N ARG A 99 -2.69 -2.05 -13.28
CA ARG A 99 -4.00 -1.76 -13.90
C ARG A 99 -4.95 -2.95 -13.95
N LYS A 100 -4.68 -3.98 -13.17
CA LYS A 100 -5.52 -5.18 -13.01
C LYS A 100 -6.18 -5.25 -11.62
N GLY A 101 -6.22 -4.14 -10.90
CA GLY A 101 -6.89 -4.01 -9.61
C GLY A 101 -6.12 -4.54 -8.39
N VAL A 102 -4.88 -5.03 -8.53
CA VAL A 102 -4.11 -5.64 -7.42
C VAL A 102 -3.97 -4.69 -6.23
N ALA A 103 -3.51 -3.47 -6.46
CA ALA A 103 -3.35 -2.48 -5.38
C ALA A 103 -4.69 -2.07 -4.77
N ALA A 104 -5.73 -1.89 -5.59
CA ALA A 104 -7.07 -1.56 -5.12
C ALA A 104 -7.64 -2.66 -4.21
N ASP A 105 -7.51 -3.92 -4.62
CA ASP A 105 -8.01 -5.06 -3.85
C ASP A 105 -7.24 -5.23 -2.54
N ALA A 106 -5.91 -5.05 -2.55
CA ALA A 106 -5.08 -5.09 -1.35
C ALA A 106 -5.47 -3.99 -0.35
N LEU A 107 -5.68 -2.77 -0.84
CA LEU A 107 -6.08 -1.64 0.02
C LEU A 107 -7.50 -1.80 0.55
N ARG A 108 -8.46 -2.29 -0.25
CA ARG A 108 -9.81 -2.60 0.24
C ARG A 108 -9.79 -3.67 1.33
N HIS A 109 -8.98 -4.71 1.15
CA HIS A 109 -8.80 -5.73 2.18
C HIS A 109 -8.27 -5.11 3.49
N LEU A 110 -7.26 -4.26 3.39
CA LEU A 110 -6.70 -3.54 4.54
C LEU A 110 -7.75 -2.63 5.21
N GLN A 111 -8.56 -1.91 4.42
CA GLN A 111 -9.63 -1.06 4.92
C GLN A 111 -10.69 -1.86 5.69
N VAL A 112 -11.07 -3.04 5.20
CA VAL A 112 -12.01 -3.93 5.91
C VAL A 112 -11.44 -4.38 7.25
N GLN A 113 -10.17 -4.79 7.29
CA GLN A 113 -9.51 -5.17 8.54
C GLN A 113 -9.39 -3.99 9.51
N ALA A 114 -8.98 -2.83 9.04
CA ALA A 114 -8.86 -1.62 9.84
C ALA A 114 -10.22 -1.18 10.40
N ALA A 115 -11.29 -1.21 9.59
CA ALA A 115 -12.65 -0.92 10.04
C ALA A 115 -13.10 -1.85 11.16
N GLY A 116 -12.86 -3.15 11.03
CA GLY A 116 -13.20 -4.13 12.06
C GLY A 116 -12.47 -3.91 13.39
N ALA A 117 -11.28 -3.30 13.35
CA ALA A 117 -10.49 -2.94 14.53
C ALA A 117 -10.74 -1.50 15.01
N GLY A 118 -11.56 -0.72 14.32
CA GLY A 118 -11.79 0.70 14.64
C GLY A 118 -10.59 1.60 14.31
N HIS A 119 -9.73 1.18 13.39
CA HIS A 119 -8.52 1.89 13.00
C HIS A 119 -8.73 2.75 11.75
N ALA A 120 -8.00 3.86 11.68
CA ALA A 120 -7.81 4.62 10.44
C ALA A 120 -6.69 3.99 9.59
N VAL A 121 -6.68 4.27 8.29
CA VAL A 121 -5.57 3.92 7.38
C VAL A 121 -4.93 5.19 6.86
N THR A 122 -3.60 5.28 6.90
CA THR A 122 -2.84 6.42 6.37
C THR A 122 -1.79 5.97 5.38
N LEU A 123 -1.47 6.85 4.45
CA LEU A 123 -0.37 6.65 3.51
C LEU A 123 0.16 8.00 3.02
N SER A 124 1.34 7.97 2.41
CA SER A 124 1.96 9.12 1.76
C SER A 124 2.11 8.84 0.27
N VAL A 125 1.84 9.84 -0.55
CA VAL A 125 2.00 9.75 -2.01
C VAL A 125 2.71 10.98 -2.56
N HIS A 126 3.57 10.80 -3.56
CA HIS A 126 4.15 11.91 -4.30
C HIS A 126 3.06 12.70 -5.04
N GLN A 127 3.13 14.02 -5.01
CA GLN A 127 2.15 14.87 -5.70
C GLN A 127 2.09 14.58 -7.21
N ASP A 128 3.21 14.24 -7.82
CA ASP A 128 3.32 13.91 -9.25
C ASP A 128 2.77 12.53 -9.61
N ASN A 129 2.52 11.67 -8.62
CA ASN A 129 1.97 10.33 -8.88
C ASN A 129 0.45 10.38 -9.04
N VAL A 130 0.01 10.96 -10.17
CA VAL A 130 -1.41 11.19 -10.47
C VAL A 130 -2.21 9.89 -10.46
N ALA A 131 -1.66 8.81 -11.00
CA ALA A 131 -2.35 7.51 -11.06
C ALA A 131 -2.63 6.94 -9.66
N ALA A 132 -1.65 7.01 -8.75
CA ALA A 132 -1.82 6.56 -7.37
C ALA A 132 -2.80 7.47 -6.61
N ARG A 133 -2.73 8.78 -6.82
CA ARG A 133 -3.67 9.74 -6.20
C ARG A 133 -5.11 9.42 -6.58
N HIS A 134 -5.40 9.21 -7.86
CA HIS A 134 -6.73 8.82 -8.33
C HIS A 134 -7.21 7.50 -7.72
N LEU A 135 -6.31 6.51 -7.58
CA LEU A 135 -6.62 5.25 -6.91
C LEU A 135 -7.03 5.48 -5.46
N TYR A 136 -6.25 6.25 -4.70
CA TYR A 136 -6.51 6.49 -3.29
C TYR A 136 -7.80 7.31 -3.09
N GLU A 137 -8.03 8.33 -3.92
CA GLU A 137 -9.28 9.10 -3.91
C GLU A 137 -10.49 8.19 -4.18
N ALA A 138 -10.42 7.32 -5.19
CA ALA A 138 -11.47 6.36 -5.51
C ALA A 138 -11.73 5.36 -4.37
N LEU A 139 -10.75 5.11 -3.50
CA LEU A 139 -10.87 4.28 -2.31
C LEU A 139 -11.33 5.05 -1.05
N GLY A 140 -11.63 6.34 -1.20
CA GLY A 140 -12.15 7.18 -0.12
C GLY A 140 -11.10 7.77 0.81
N PHE A 141 -9.83 7.78 0.42
CA PHE A 141 -8.81 8.54 1.12
C PHE A 141 -8.97 10.04 0.88
N ALA A 142 -8.78 10.83 1.91
CA ALA A 142 -8.78 12.29 1.86
C ALA A 142 -7.40 12.84 2.26
N VAL A 143 -7.07 14.03 1.77
CA VAL A 143 -5.84 14.73 2.14
C VAL A 143 -5.92 15.13 3.61
N ASP A 144 -4.94 14.69 4.40
CA ASP A 144 -4.78 15.02 5.82
C ASP A 144 -3.78 16.19 5.99
N SER A 145 -2.68 16.15 5.25
CA SER A 145 -1.71 17.23 5.13
C SER A 145 -0.91 17.13 3.83
N GLU A 146 -0.22 18.21 3.48
CA GLU A 146 0.62 18.26 2.28
C GLU A 146 1.88 19.07 2.52
N ASP A 147 2.93 18.70 1.80
CA ASP A 147 4.13 19.51 1.61
C ASP A 147 4.40 19.72 0.11
N THR A 148 5.55 20.30 -0.25
CA THR A 148 5.89 20.61 -1.65
C THR A 148 6.03 19.39 -2.55
N MET A 149 6.21 18.19 -1.99
CA MET A 149 6.50 16.96 -2.73
C MET A 149 5.47 15.86 -2.50
N ARG A 150 4.83 15.82 -1.32
CA ARG A 150 4.00 14.70 -0.89
C ARG A 150 2.66 15.15 -0.34
N LEU A 151 1.68 14.26 -0.47
CA LEU A 151 0.40 14.30 0.22
C LEU A 151 0.38 13.21 1.27
N GLU A 152 -0.01 13.53 2.48
CA GLU A 152 -0.43 12.59 3.49
C GLU A 152 -1.92 12.37 3.35
N LEU A 153 -2.33 11.13 3.16
CA LEU A 153 -3.72 10.75 2.96
C LEU A 153 -4.20 9.90 4.12
N ARG A 154 -5.47 10.07 4.47
CA ARG A 154 -6.14 9.34 5.54
C ARG A 154 -7.49 8.81 5.09
N TRP A 155 -7.78 7.60 5.51
CA TRP A 155 -9.07 6.96 5.38
C TRP A 155 -9.61 6.56 6.76
N HIS A 156 -10.90 6.75 6.95
CA HIS A 156 -11.65 6.26 8.11
C HIS A 156 -12.82 5.41 7.63
N ALA A 157 -13.14 4.35 8.37
CA ALA A 157 -14.41 3.67 8.18
C ALA A 157 -15.54 4.68 8.37
N GLN A 158 -16.47 4.75 7.43
CA GLN A 158 -17.70 5.52 7.64
C GLN A 158 -18.48 4.82 8.74
N ILE A 159 -18.52 5.42 9.92
CA ILE A 159 -19.47 5.02 10.96
C ILE A 159 -20.83 5.36 10.38
N GLY A 160 -21.62 4.35 10.03
CA GLY A 160 -22.99 4.56 9.60
C GLY A 160 -23.69 5.43 10.63
N VAL A 161 -24.06 6.64 10.24
CA VAL A 161 -24.95 7.48 11.05
C VAL A 161 -26.24 6.69 11.17
N GLN A 162 -26.44 6.06 12.33
CA GLN A 162 -27.68 5.42 12.67
C GLN A 162 -28.73 6.55 12.65
N PRO A 163 -29.80 6.46 11.85
CA PRO A 163 -30.81 7.50 11.86
C PRO A 163 -31.34 7.64 13.29
N PRO A 164 -31.67 8.86 13.74
CA PRO A 164 -32.18 9.07 15.08
C PRO A 164 -33.36 8.14 15.31
N ARG A 165 -33.31 7.36 16.38
CA ARG A 165 -34.47 6.54 16.80
C ARG A 165 -35.61 7.49 17.01
N ASP A 166 -36.59 7.41 16.17
CA ASP A 166 -37.87 8.12 16.34
C ASP A 166 -38.54 7.63 17.66
N ASN A 167 -38.41 8.45 18.66
CA ASN A 167 -38.95 8.18 20.00
C ASN A 167 -40.39 8.72 20.14
N SER A 168 -41.14 8.74 19.04
CA SER A 168 -42.54 9.15 19.02
C SER A 168 -43.46 7.93 19.14
N ARG A 169 -43.44 7.25 20.30
CA ARG A 169 -44.56 6.44 20.79
C ARG A 169 -44.46 6.27 22.31
N ALA A 170 -44.89 7.29 23.02
CA ALA A 170 -45.41 7.11 24.38
C ALA A 170 -46.39 8.26 24.62
N GLY A 171 -47.66 7.95 24.47
CA GLY A 171 -48.71 8.92 24.79
C GLY A 171 -50.08 8.32 24.47
N THR A 172 -50.56 7.47 25.34
CA THR A 172 -51.97 7.46 25.80
C THR A 172 -52.11 6.56 27.02
#